data_c4d4a11011c017376a1102d3eac901bb
#
_entry.id   c4d4a11011c017376a1102d3eac901bb
#
_cell.length_a   1.000
_cell.length_b   1.000
_cell.length_c   1.000
_cell.angle_alpha   90.00
_cell.angle_beta   90.00
_cell.angle_gamma   90.00
#
_symmetry.space_group_name_H-M   'P 1'
#
loop_
_entity.id
_entity.type
_entity.pdbx_description
1 polymer ?
#
loop_
_entity_poly.entity_id
_entity_poly.type
_entity_poly.pdbx_seq_one_letter_code
_entity_poly.pdbx_strand_id
1 'polypeptide(L)'
;PDPEGLLDHASRLAESAHTELVRQGIHDAPLPLFDTQVSSDRALVELKILDAKTQALLLTDSISPLPLHKVLVLLEQLGQHHDPRYASHERLALAKALVCSIGNLQFGPEVGVGPPKENAPVITSWLETVRMMAEDLKYIGSGKETNAQVHLADARELTDQLDQNSIDAVITSPPYPNEKDYTRTTRLESVLLGFINSKEDLRHLKRHLVRSNTRGVYKDDDDDVWISDHPEIQRIAQ
;
A
#
# COMPACT_ATOMS: atom_id res chain seq x y z
N PRO A 1 13.36 5.97 -12.75
CA PRO A 1 14.19 4.86 -13.22
C PRO A 1 14.04 4.69 -14.73
N ASP A 2 14.99 3.96 -15.34
CA ASP A 2 14.86 3.49 -16.70
C ASP A 2 13.66 2.54 -16.83
N PRO A 3 12.67 2.83 -17.70
CA PRO A 3 11.46 2.03 -17.80
C PRO A 3 11.68 0.61 -18.28
N GLU A 4 12.64 0.40 -19.19
CA GLU A 4 12.95 -0.94 -19.71
C GLU A 4 13.66 -1.78 -18.65
N GLY A 5 14.64 -1.21 -17.97
CA GLY A 5 15.31 -1.87 -16.88
C GLY A 5 14.39 -2.20 -15.71
N LEU A 6 13.41 -1.34 -15.39
CA LEU A 6 12.38 -1.64 -14.38
C LEU A 6 11.55 -2.87 -14.80
N LEU A 7 11.07 -2.90 -16.03
CA LEU A 7 10.25 -4.01 -16.53
C LEU A 7 11.04 -5.33 -16.60
N ASP A 8 12.28 -5.28 -17.06
CA ASP A 8 13.16 -6.45 -17.15
C ASP A 8 13.48 -7.01 -15.77
N HIS A 9 13.76 -6.14 -14.78
CA HIS A 9 14.03 -6.57 -13.41
C HIS A 9 12.79 -7.20 -12.79
N ALA A 10 11.63 -6.56 -12.89
CA ALA A 10 10.37 -7.09 -12.38
C ALA A 10 9.97 -8.40 -13.07
N SER A 11 10.23 -8.56 -14.37
CA SER A 11 9.93 -9.80 -15.10
C SER A 11 10.74 -10.98 -14.56
N ARG A 12 12.05 -10.78 -14.27
CA ARG A 12 12.87 -11.82 -13.63
C ARG A 12 12.40 -12.18 -12.23
N LEU A 13 11.98 -11.19 -11.44
CA LEU A 13 11.40 -11.42 -10.11
C LEU A 13 10.09 -12.21 -10.19
N ALA A 14 9.21 -11.85 -11.15
CA ALA A 14 7.96 -12.57 -11.40
C ALA A 14 8.23 -14.03 -11.77
N GLU A 15 9.18 -14.30 -12.65
CA GLU A 15 9.56 -15.66 -13.06
C GLU A 15 10.11 -16.48 -11.87
N SER A 16 10.97 -15.86 -11.05
CA SER A 16 11.50 -16.50 -9.85
C SER A 16 10.39 -16.82 -8.84
N ALA A 17 9.52 -15.88 -8.55
CA ALA A 17 8.39 -16.09 -7.65
C ALA A 17 7.41 -17.15 -8.19
N HIS A 18 7.17 -17.13 -9.50
CA HIS A 18 6.31 -18.12 -10.16
C HIS A 18 6.90 -19.52 -10.07
N THR A 19 8.20 -19.67 -10.34
CA THR A 19 8.92 -20.95 -10.22
C THR A 19 8.83 -21.49 -8.79
N GLU A 20 8.99 -20.65 -7.79
CA GLU A 20 8.87 -21.06 -6.39
C GLU A 20 7.46 -21.52 -6.04
N LEU A 21 6.41 -20.82 -6.51
CA LEU A 21 5.03 -21.24 -6.31
C LEU A 21 4.72 -22.58 -7.01
N VAL A 22 5.18 -22.75 -8.25
CA VAL A 22 5.00 -24.01 -9.01
C VAL A 22 5.70 -25.17 -8.30
N ARG A 23 6.90 -24.98 -7.75
CA ARG A 23 7.61 -25.98 -6.95
C ARG A 23 6.79 -26.41 -5.71
N GLN A 24 5.95 -25.54 -5.19
CA GLN A 24 5.03 -25.80 -4.08
C GLN A 24 3.67 -26.35 -4.55
N GLY A 25 3.46 -26.58 -5.85
CA GLY A 25 2.18 -27.03 -6.42
C GLY A 25 1.11 -25.93 -6.45
N ILE A 26 1.52 -24.66 -6.39
CA ILE A 26 0.60 -23.49 -6.39
C ILE A 26 0.68 -22.80 -7.75
N HIS A 27 -0.49 -22.49 -8.33
CA HIS A 27 -0.61 -21.68 -9.53
C HIS A 27 -1.08 -20.27 -9.20
N ASP A 28 -0.47 -19.26 -9.83
CA ASP A 28 -0.82 -17.85 -9.57
C ASP A 28 -2.18 -17.48 -10.16
N ALA A 29 -2.50 -17.95 -11.35
CA ALA A 29 -3.79 -17.70 -11.99
C ALA A 29 -4.88 -18.66 -11.48
N PRO A 30 -6.16 -18.25 -11.50
CA PRO A 30 -7.27 -19.18 -11.36
C PRO A 30 -7.16 -20.24 -12.46
N LEU A 31 -7.37 -21.51 -12.11
CA LEU A 31 -7.46 -22.58 -13.11
C LEU A 31 -8.60 -22.27 -14.10
N PRO A 32 -8.45 -22.55 -15.40
CA PRO A 32 -9.55 -22.41 -16.36
C PRO A 32 -10.77 -23.19 -15.89
N LEU A 33 -11.97 -22.64 -16.13
CA LEU A 33 -13.27 -23.23 -15.72
C LEU A 33 -13.49 -24.67 -16.17
N PHE A 34 -12.70 -25.18 -17.13
CA PHE A 34 -12.80 -26.52 -17.70
C PHE A 34 -11.68 -27.46 -17.29
N ASP A 35 -10.78 -27.07 -16.42
CA ASP A 35 -9.74 -27.97 -15.90
C ASP A 35 -10.31 -28.78 -14.74
N THR A 36 -11.03 -29.87 -15.07
CA THR A 36 -11.62 -30.80 -14.12
C THR A 36 -10.59 -31.75 -13.49
N GLN A 37 -9.33 -31.65 -13.83
CA GLN A 37 -8.24 -32.35 -13.16
C GLN A 37 -7.74 -31.57 -11.92
N VAL A 38 -8.64 -31.28 -11.01
CA VAL A 38 -8.24 -31.10 -9.61
C VAL A 38 -7.85 -32.49 -9.14
N SER A 39 -6.59 -32.86 -9.32
CA SER A 39 -6.04 -34.04 -8.68
C SER A 39 -6.29 -33.85 -7.18
N SER A 40 -7.05 -34.79 -6.61
CA SER A 40 -7.36 -34.90 -5.19
C SER A 40 -6.12 -35.12 -4.28
N ASP A 41 -4.95 -35.20 -4.86
CA ASP A 41 -3.64 -35.12 -4.20
C ASP A 41 -3.18 -33.66 -4.06
N ARG A 42 -3.98 -32.82 -3.39
CA ARG A 42 -3.40 -31.65 -2.72
C ARG A 42 -2.57 -32.20 -1.57
N ALA A 43 -1.29 -32.47 -1.80
CA ALA A 43 -0.30 -32.48 -0.74
C ALA A 43 -0.59 -31.25 0.10
N LEU A 44 -0.72 -31.41 1.42
CA LEU A 44 -0.98 -30.32 2.35
C LEU A 44 0.18 -29.33 2.22
N VAL A 45 0.04 -28.37 1.32
CA VAL A 45 1.04 -27.30 1.16
C VAL A 45 0.93 -26.45 2.41
N GLU A 46 2.00 -26.39 3.18
CA GLU A 46 2.08 -25.51 4.33
C GLU A 46 2.18 -24.06 3.81
N LEU A 47 1.09 -23.33 3.92
CA LEU A 47 1.05 -21.92 3.50
C LEU A 47 1.86 -21.06 4.45
N LYS A 48 2.67 -20.15 3.91
CA LYS A 48 3.29 -19.07 4.69
C LYS A 48 2.19 -18.22 5.31
N ILE A 49 2.36 -17.89 6.56
CA ILE A 49 1.45 -17.05 7.33
C ILE A 49 2.23 -15.92 7.99
N LEU A 50 1.55 -14.87 8.37
CA LEU A 50 2.11 -13.84 9.24
C LEU A 50 2.18 -14.35 10.69
N ASP A 51 3.12 -13.84 11.45
CA ASP A 51 3.09 -14.07 12.91
C ASP A 51 1.82 -13.46 13.53
N ALA A 52 1.42 -13.97 14.70
CA ALA A 52 0.17 -13.60 15.34
C ALA A 52 0.07 -12.08 15.67
N LYS A 53 1.19 -11.41 15.92
CA LYS A 53 1.21 -9.97 16.21
C LYS A 53 0.93 -9.16 14.94
N THR A 54 1.61 -9.48 13.85
CA THR A 54 1.41 -8.85 12.54
C THR A 54 0.01 -9.14 12.00
N GLN A 55 -0.48 -10.38 12.11
CA GLN A 55 -1.84 -10.74 11.72
C GLN A 55 -2.90 -9.91 12.46
N ALA A 56 -2.69 -9.64 13.74
CA ALA A 56 -3.61 -8.83 14.56
C ALA A 56 -3.63 -7.33 14.21
N LEU A 57 -2.73 -6.87 13.35
CA LEU A 57 -2.74 -5.50 12.82
C LEU A 57 -3.66 -5.36 11.61
N LEU A 58 -3.91 -6.44 10.88
CA LEU A 58 -4.78 -6.44 9.71
C LEU A 58 -6.26 -6.32 10.11
N LEU A 59 -7.07 -5.84 9.19
CA LEU A 59 -8.51 -6.05 9.27
C LEU A 59 -8.79 -7.54 9.05
N THR A 60 -9.65 -8.12 9.87
CA THR A 60 -10.03 -9.52 9.75
C THR A 60 -10.51 -9.81 8.34
N ASP A 61 -10.03 -10.91 7.76
CA ASP A 61 -10.37 -11.37 6.40
C ASP A 61 -10.06 -10.38 5.27
N SER A 62 -9.20 -9.37 5.52
CA SER A 62 -8.80 -8.41 4.48
C SER A 62 -8.00 -9.01 3.33
N ILE A 63 -7.43 -10.19 3.51
CA ILE A 63 -6.76 -11.00 2.50
C ILE A 63 -6.96 -12.48 2.78
N SER A 64 -7.20 -13.29 1.75
CA SER A 64 -7.38 -14.72 1.87
C SER A 64 -6.03 -15.44 2.06
N PRO A 65 -6.00 -16.63 2.70
CA PRO A 65 -4.74 -17.32 3.05
C PRO A 65 -3.81 -17.62 1.86
N LEU A 66 -4.35 -18.12 0.76
CA LEU A 66 -3.54 -18.45 -0.42
C LEU A 66 -2.97 -17.19 -1.13
N PRO A 67 -3.74 -16.13 -1.41
CA PRO A 67 -3.19 -14.85 -1.83
C PRO A 67 -2.12 -14.29 -0.87
N LEU A 68 -2.33 -14.36 0.44
CA LEU A 68 -1.33 -13.93 1.43
C LEU A 68 -0.02 -14.71 1.26
N HIS A 69 -0.08 -16.03 1.16
CA HIS A 69 1.10 -16.87 0.91
C HIS A 69 1.87 -16.41 -0.34
N LYS A 70 1.17 -16.19 -1.46
CA LYS A 70 1.78 -15.71 -2.71
C LYS A 70 2.43 -14.34 -2.54
N VAL A 71 1.79 -13.43 -1.80
CA VAL A 71 2.37 -12.12 -1.46
C VAL A 71 3.66 -12.27 -0.67
N LEU A 72 3.68 -13.17 0.32
CA LEU A 72 4.88 -13.40 1.12
C LEU A 72 6.02 -14.01 0.29
N VAL A 73 5.73 -14.89 -0.66
CA VAL A 73 6.72 -15.40 -1.63
C VAL A 73 7.25 -14.26 -2.51
N LEU A 74 6.39 -13.40 -3.03
CA LEU A 74 6.83 -12.26 -3.85
C LEU A 74 7.68 -11.28 -3.03
N LEU A 75 7.30 -10.98 -1.79
CA LEU A 75 8.08 -10.11 -0.89
C LEU A 75 9.48 -10.66 -0.60
N GLU A 76 9.62 -11.98 -0.45
CA GLU A 76 10.93 -12.61 -0.32
C GLU A 76 11.80 -12.42 -1.57
N GLN A 77 11.22 -12.57 -2.76
CA GLN A 77 11.96 -12.33 -4.01
C GLN A 77 12.37 -10.85 -4.14
N LEU A 78 11.48 -9.92 -3.82
CA LEU A 78 11.78 -8.49 -3.79
C LEU A 78 12.90 -8.15 -2.79
N GLY A 79 12.97 -8.85 -1.66
CA GLY A 79 14.02 -8.69 -0.66
C GLY A 79 15.36 -9.28 -1.10
N GLN A 80 15.35 -10.49 -1.66
CA GLN A 80 16.55 -11.21 -2.09
C GLN A 80 17.25 -10.56 -3.30
N HIS A 81 16.47 -9.96 -4.19
CA HIS A 81 16.92 -9.34 -5.43
C HIS A 81 16.75 -7.82 -5.43
N HIS A 82 16.88 -7.21 -4.25
CA HIS A 82 16.69 -5.76 -4.08
C HIS A 82 17.64 -4.96 -4.99
N ASP A 83 17.08 -4.12 -5.86
CA ASP A 83 17.80 -3.13 -6.64
C ASP A 83 17.28 -1.73 -6.29
N PRO A 84 18.12 -0.83 -5.70
CA PRO A 84 17.67 0.48 -5.25
C PRO A 84 17.12 1.37 -6.37
N ARG A 85 17.45 1.08 -7.63
CA ARG A 85 16.91 1.82 -8.78
C ARG A 85 15.42 1.55 -9.01
N TYR A 86 14.95 0.35 -8.67
CA TYR A 86 13.61 -0.14 -9.01
C TYR A 86 12.74 -0.44 -7.78
N ALA A 87 13.35 -0.73 -6.64
CA ALA A 87 12.67 -1.23 -5.44
C ALA A 87 11.47 -0.37 -4.98
N SER A 88 11.55 0.95 -5.07
CA SER A 88 10.44 1.83 -4.70
C SER A 88 9.24 1.67 -5.62
N HIS A 89 9.46 1.51 -6.93
CA HIS A 89 8.40 1.30 -7.92
C HIS A 89 7.77 -0.09 -7.78
N GLU A 90 8.58 -1.11 -7.56
CA GLU A 90 8.15 -2.48 -7.35
C GLU A 90 7.30 -2.62 -6.08
N ARG A 91 7.72 -1.98 -5.00
CA ARG A 91 6.93 -1.93 -3.75
C ARG A 91 5.63 -1.15 -3.91
N LEU A 92 5.66 -0.02 -4.62
CA LEU A 92 4.45 0.78 -4.93
C LEU A 92 3.48 -0.02 -5.81
N ALA A 93 3.99 -0.76 -6.80
CA ALA A 93 3.19 -1.66 -7.63
C ALA A 93 2.49 -2.74 -6.78
N LEU A 94 3.20 -3.32 -5.80
CA LEU A 94 2.61 -4.28 -4.88
C LEU A 94 1.56 -3.64 -3.99
N ALA A 95 1.80 -2.44 -3.45
CA ALA A 95 0.81 -1.70 -2.67
C ALA A 95 -0.49 -1.52 -3.46
N LYS A 96 -0.40 -1.07 -4.73
CA LYS A 96 -1.56 -0.89 -5.60
C LYS A 96 -2.26 -2.23 -5.89
N ALA A 97 -1.52 -3.28 -6.21
CA ALA A 97 -2.09 -4.59 -6.48
C ALA A 97 -2.80 -5.18 -5.25
N LEU A 98 -2.25 -5.02 -4.04
CA LEU A 98 -2.88 -5.44 -2.78
C LEU A 98 -4.25 -4.81 -2.59
N VAL A 99 -4.37 -3.53 -2.86
CA VAL A 99 -5.62 -2.77 -2.68
C VAL A 99 -6.64 -3.08 -3.78
N CYS A 100 -6.19 -3.10 -5.04
CA CYS A 100 -7.11 -3.15 -6.18
C CYS A 100 -7.49 -4.57 -6.61
N SER A 101 -6.57 -5.54 -6.51
CA SER A 101 -6.72 -6.85 -7.15
C SER A 101 -6.65 -8.02 -6.18
N ILE A 102 -5.76 -7.97 -5.19
CA ILE A 102 -5.39 -9.12 -4.35
C ILE A 102 -6.25 -9.21 -3.09
N GLY A 103 -6.33 -8.11 -2.33
CA GLY A 103 -7.07 -8.06 -1.07
C GLY A 103 -8.58 -8.14 -1.24
N ASN A 104 -9.25 -8.50 -0.17
CA ASN A 104 -10.71 -8.60 -0.09
C ASN A 104 -11.37 -7.27 0.26
N LEU A 105 -10.62 -6.16 0.16
CA LEU A 105 -11.11 -4.84 0.53
C LEU A 105 -12.17 -4.33 -0.44
N GLN A 106 -13.21 -3.70 0.11
CA GLN A 106 -14.22 -2.96 -0.61
C GLN A 106 -14.23 -1.51 -0.14
N PHE A 107 -14.15 -0.60 -1.11
CA PHE A 107 -14.16 0.83 -0.86
C PHE A 107 -15.56 1.40 -1.10
N GLY A 108 -16.15 1.97 -0.06
CA GLY A 108 -17.42 2.65 -0.05
C GLY A 108 -17.30 3.92 0.81
N PRO A 109 -18.37 4.34 1.48
CA PRO A 109 -18.28 5.41 2.49
C PRO A 109 -17.22 5.09 3.57
N GLU A 110 -17.13 3.82 3.99
CA GLU A 110 -16.02 3.30 4.79
C GLU A 110 -15.40 2.08 4.11
N VAL A 111 -14.11 1.80 4.41
CA VAL A 111 -13.49 0.56 3.95
C VAL A 111 -14.08 -0.64 4.69
N GLY A 112 -14.57 -1.58 3.93
CA GLY A 112 -15.09 -2.86 4.40
C GLY A 112 -14.28 -4.04 3.86
N VAL A 113 -14.67 -5.24 4.27
CA VAL A 113 -14.16 -6.49 3.72
C VAL A 113 -15.27 -7.13 2.90
N GLY A 114 -14.98 -7.40 1.64
CA GLY A 114 -15.88 -8.05 0.69
C GLY A 114 -15.73 -9.56 0.69
N PRO A 115 -16.31 -10.23 -0.31
CA PRO A 115 -16.17 -11.66 -0.49
C PRO A 115 -14.70 -12.08 -0.61
N PRO A 116 -14.32 -13.26 -0.06
CA PRO A 116 -12.96 -13.75 -0.14
C PRO A 116 -12.56 -14.07 -1.57
N LYS A 117 -11.39 -13.61 -1.97
CA LYS A 117 -10.73 -13.99 -3.22
C LYS A 117 -9.81 -15.16 -2.94
N GLU A 118 -10.33 -16.39 -3.10
CA GLU A 118 -9.62 -17.60 -2.67
C GLU A 118 -8.28 -17.82 -3.39
N ASN A 119 -8.18 -17.44 -4.66
CA ASN A 119 -6.99 -17.61 -5.49
C ASN A 119 -6.74 -16.38 -6.38
N ALA A 120 -6.56 -15.19 -5.77
CA ALA A 120 -6.21 -13.99 -6.51
C ALA A 120 -4.85 -14.17 -7.23
N PRO A 121 -4.71 -13.66 -8.49
CA PRO A 121 -3.45 -13.71 -9.23
C PRO A 121 -2.51 -12.62 -8.72
N VAL A 122 -1.62 -12.95 -7.80
CA VAL A 122 -0.75 -11.99 -7.10
C VAL A 122 0.40 -11.51 -7.99
N ILE A 123 1.19 -12.45 -8.52
CA ILE A 123 2.37 -12.14 -9.33
C ILE A 123 1.96 -11.45 -10.62
N THR A 124 0.92 -11.98 -11.27
CA THR A 124 0.38 -11.41 -12.50
C THR A 124 -0.11 -9.97 -12.28
N SER A 125 -0.93 -9.71 -11.25
CA SER A 125 -1.46 -8.38 -10.96
C SER A 125 -0.36 -7.37 -10.59
N TRP A 126 0.66 -7.83 -9.87
CA TRP A 126 1.83 -7.02 -9.56
C TRP A 126 2.61 -6.65 -10.81
N LEU A 127 2.94 -7.62 -11.67
CA LEU A 127 3.72 -7.39 -12.88
C LEU A 127 2.96 -6.50 -13.88
N GLU A 128 1.64 -6.66 -14.00
CA GLU A 128 0.79 -5.77 -14.80
C GLU A 128 0.86 -4.32 -14.28
N THR A 129 0.87 -4.14 -12.97
CA THR A 129 1.02 -2.80 -12.38
C THR A 129 2.40 -2.20 -12.67
N VAL A 130 3.47 -3.00 -12.61
CA VAL A 130 4.82 -2.55 -13.01
C VAL A 130 4.86 -2.17 -14.49
N ARG A 131 4.22 -2.93 -15.39
CA ARG A 131 4.12 -2.60 -16.81
C ARG A 131 3.45 -1.25 -17.04
N MET A 132 2.32 -1.01 -16.41
CA MET A 132 1.65 0.30 -16.48
C MET A 132 2.58 1.43 -16.02
N MET A 133 3.30 1.26 -14.92
CA MET A 133 4.26 2.25 -14.45
C MET A 133 5.41 2.47 -15.45
N ALA A 134 5.93 1.41 -16.07
CA ALA A 134 6.97 1.53 -17.07
C ALA A 134 6.49 2.26 -18.35
N GLU A 135 5.24 2.02 -18.76
CA GLU A 135 4.61 2.75 -19.87
C GLU A 135 4.42 4.24 -19.54
N ASP A 136 3.93 4.56 -18.34
CA ASP A 136 3.80 5.94 -17.86
C ASP A 136 5.17 6.65 -17.84
N LEU A 137 6.21 5.98 -17.35
CA LEU A 137 7.57 6.52 -17.32
C LEU A 137 8.13 6.76 -18.74
N LYS A 138 7.85 5.88 -19.69
CA LYS A 138 8.21 6.10 -21.12
C LYS A 138 7.52 7.34 -21.68
N TYR A 139 6.23 7.51 -21.37
CA TYR A 139 5.47 8.67 -21.83
C TYR A 139 5.98 9.98 -21.21
N ILE A 140 6.25 10.00 -19.90
CA ILE A 140 6.75 11.17 -19.17
C ILE A 140 8.20 11.46 -19.53
N GLY A 141 9.04 10.45 -19.70
CA GLY A 141 10.48 10.57 -19.98
C GLY A 141 10.82 11.26 -21.30
N SER A 142 9.85 11.41 -22.20
CA SER A 142 9.97 12.23 -23.41
C SER A 142 9.74 13.73 -23.17
N GLY A 143 9.38 14.13 -21.94
CA GLY A 143 9.12 15.50 -21.53
C GLY A 143 10.37 16.21 -21.01
N LYS A 144 10.23 17.52 -20.75
CA LYS A 144 11.28 18.31 -20.10
C LYS A 144 11.49 17.81 -18.68
N GLU A 145 12.74 17.63 -18.29
CA GLU A 145 13.09 17.38 -16.89
C GLU A 145 12.54 18.51 -16.02
N THR A 146 11.58 18.17 -15.15
CA THR A 146 11.05 19.09 -14.16
C THR A 146 11.68 18.73 -12.83
N ASN A 147 12.29 19.71 -12.18
CA ASN A 147 12.81 19.51 -10.84
C ASN A 147 11.62 19.34 -9.87
N ALA A 148 11.44 18.13 -9.35
CA ALA A 148 10.40 17.79 -8.39
C ALA A 148 11.04 17.27 -7.09
N GLN A 149 10.55 17.75 -5.96
CA GLN A 149 10.97 17.27 -4.65
C GLN A 149 9.77 16.70 -3.90
N VAL A 150 9.98 15.57 -3.23
CA VAL A 150 8.97 14.93 -2.40
C VAL A 150 9.45 14.96 -0.96
N HIS A 151 8.68 15.59 -0.09
CA HIS A 151 8.95 15.68 1.34
C HIS A 151 7.94 14.83 2.12
N LEU A 152 8.43 14.00 3.03
CA LEU A 152 7.60 13.35 4.04
C LEU A 152 7.59 14.28 5.27
N ALA A 153 6.54 15.06 5.41
CA ALA A 153 6.42 16.07 6.46
C ALA A 153 4.98 16.20 6.93
N ASP A 154 4.82 16.77 8.12
CA ASP A 154 3.51 17.18 8.63
C ASP A 154 3.07 18.47 7.90
N ALA A 155 1.88 18.49 7.36
CA ALA A 155 1.35 19.66 6.64
C ALA A 155 1.17 20.90 7.55
N ARG A 156 1.18 20.72 8.86
CA ARG A 156 1.12 21.79 9.86
C ARG A 156 2.50 22.42 10.13
N GLU A 157 3.60 21.71 9.80
CA GLU A 157 4.99 22.12 10.09
C GLU A 157 5.85 22.08 8.82
N LEU A 158 5.60 22.98 7.86
CA LEU A 158 6.34 23.02 6.60
C LEU A 158 7.49 24.04 6.58
N THR A 159 7.66 24.83 7.63
CA THR A 159 8.68 25.90 7.69
C THR A 159 10.11 25.40 7.55
N ASP A 160 10.38 24.17 7.99
CA ASP A 160 11.70 23.53 7.87
C ASP A 160 11.93 22.91 6.48
N GLN A 161 10.89 22.81 5.68
CA GLN A 161 10.91 22.15 4.35
C GLN A 161 10.85 23.16 3.21
N LEU A 162 10.26 24.33 3.44
CA LEU A 162 10.01 25.34 2.43
C LEU A 162 10.46 26.71 2.90
N ASP A 163 11.19 27.41 2.04
CA ASP A 163 11.58 28.79 2.30
C ASP A 163 10.36 29.72 2.26
N GLN A 164 10.41 30.79 3.05
CA GLN A 164 9.37 31.82 3.02
C GLN A 164 9.25 32.45 1.63
N ASN A 165 8.03 32.63 1.17
CA ASN A 165 7.72 33.24 -0.12
C ASN A 165 8.29 32.48 -1.35
N SER A 166 8.53 31.16 -1.23
CA SER A 166 9.07 30.32 -2.32
C SER A 166 7.99 29.63 -3.18
N ILE A 167 6.72 29.71 -2.77
CA ILE A 167 5.62 28.96 -3.40
C ILE A 167 4.65 29.94 -4.08
N ASP A 168 4.46 29.76 -5.39
CA ASP A 168 3.54 30.58 -6.20
C ASP A 168 2.10 30.04 -6.16
N ALA A 169 1.92 28.73 -5.98
CA ALA A 169 0.60 28.12 -5.93
C ALA A 169 0.57 26.88 -5.03
N VAL A 170 -0.55 26.69 -4.33
CA VAL A 170 -0.82 25.51 -3.49
C VAL A 170 -2.04 24.78 -4.03
N ILE A 171 -1.89 23.47 -4.29
CA ILE A 171 -3.00 22.59 -4.67
C ILE A 171 -3.07 21.50 -3.60
N THR A 172 -4.20 21.41 -2.91
CA THR A 172 -4.39 20.48 -1.81
C THR A 172 -5.78 19.86 -1.80
N SER A 173 -5.88 18.68 -1.19
CA SER A 173 -7.15 18.02 -0.86
C SER A 173 -7.11 17.70 0.63
N PRO A 174 -7.59 18.61 1.49
CA PRO A 174 -7.56 18.41 2.94
C PRO A 174 -8.44 17.20 3.34
N PRO A 175 -8.17 16.57 4.49
CA PRO A 175 -8.98 15.46 4.97
C PRO A 175 -10.44 15.89 5.19
N TYR A 176 -11.37 15.02 4.82
CA TYR A 176 -12.79 15.26 5.02
C TYR A 176 -13.14 15.18 6.52
N PRO A 177 -13.78 16.20 7.10
CA PRO A 177 -14.19 16.15 8.50
C PRO A 177 -15.20 15.04 8.76
N ASN A 178 -15.02 14.31 9.86
CA ASN A 178 -15.92 13.26 10.34
C ASN A 178 -16.09 12.02 9.46
N GLU A 179 -15.24 11.78 8.46
CA GLU A 179 -15.58 10.75 7.50
C GLU A 179 -14.72 9.50 7.55
N LYS A 180 -13.38 9.57 7.48
CA LYS A 180 -12.58 8.36 7.24
C LYS A 180 -11.39 8.20 8.19
N ASP A 181 -11.25 6.99 8.75
CA ASP A 181 -9.99 6.56 9.35
C ASP A 181 -9.02 6.12 8.24
N TYR A 182 -8.18 7.05 7.77
CA TYR A 182 -7.19 6.78 6.71
C TYR A 182 -6.23 5.64 7.07
N THR A 183 -5.94 5.42 8.36
CA THR A 183 -5.11 4.27 8.76
C THR A 183 -5.81 2.93 8.56
N ARG A 184 -7.14 2.92 8.47
CA ARG A 184 -7.92 1.73 8.15
C ARG A 184 -7.92 1.47 6.65
N THR A 185 -7.99 2.54 5.85
CA THR A 185 -8.00 2.47 4.38
C THR A 185 -6.69 1.90 3.83
N THR A 186 -5.56 2.27 4.41
CA THR A 186 -4.22 1.86 3.97
C THR A 186 -3.61 0.72 4.81
N ARG A 187 -4.41 0.05 5.63
CA ARG A 187 -3.92 -0.91 6.62
C ARG A 187 -3.25 -2.13 6.00
N LEU A 188 -3.84 -2.70 4.96
CA LEU A 188 -3.38 -3.94 4.35
C LEU A 188 -1.96 -3.77 3.79
N GLU A 189 -1.79 -2.82 2.90
CA GLU A 189 -0.50 -2.55 2.25
C GLU A 189 0.54 -2.02 3.25
N SER A 190 0.14 -1.17 4.21
CA SER A 190 1.06 -0.63 5.20
C SER A 190 1.64 -1.71 6.13
N VAL A 191 0.86 -2.71 6.50
CA VAL A 191 1.33 -3.83 7.29
C VAL A 191 2.18 -4.78 6.46
N LEU A 192 1.70 -5.21 5.29
CA LEU A 192 2.42 -6.18 4.46
C LEU A 192 3.74 -5.64 3.90
N LEU A 193 3.82 -4.33 3.65
CA LEU A 193 5.05 -3.68 3.21
C LEU A 193 5.96 -3.22 4.36
N GLY A 194 5.60 -3.50 5.60
CA GLY A 194 6.45 -3.23 6.76
C GLY A 194 6.49 -1.77 7.22
N PHE A 195 5.51 -0.94 6.84
CA PHE A 195 5.38 0.43 7.36
C PHE A 195 4.74 0.46 8.75
N ILE A 196 3.91 -0.54 9.07
CA ILE A 196 3.28 -0.73 10.38
C ILE A 196 3.62 -2.14 10.86
N ASN A 197 4.47 -2.25 11.88
CA ASN A 197 4.93 -3.52 12.43
C ASN A 197 4.40 -3.79 13.83
N SER A 198 3.76 -2.79 14.45
CA SER A 198 3.25 -2.87 15.81
C SER A 198 2.01 -2.02 16.03
N LYS A 199 1.30 -2.27 17.13
CA LYS A 199 0.21 -1.38 17.59
C LYS A 199 0.73 0.01 17.97
N GLU A 200 1.98 0.09 18.39
CA GLU A 200 2.68 1.34 18.69
C GLU A 200 2.86 2.19 17.43
N ASP A 201 3.38 1.60 16.34
CA ASP A 201 3.54 2.28 15.05
C ASP A 201 2.20 2.82 14.55
N LEU A 202 1.14 2.00 14.68
CA LEU A 202 -0.20 2.42 14.31
C LEU A 202 -0.71 3.60 15.14
N ARG A 203 -0.44 3.61 16.45
CA ARG A 203 -0.81 4.73 17.33
C ARG A 203 0.00 5.97 16.98
N HIS A 204 1.30 5.80 16.76
CA HIS A 204 2.19 6.88 16.33
C HIS A 204 1.69 7.50 15.03
N LEU A 205 1.42 6.70 14.01
CA LEU A 205 0.85 7.18 12.75
C LEU A 205 -0.45 7.96 12.97
N LYS A 206 -1.37 7.44 13.78
CA LYS A 206 -2.65 8.11 14.06
C LYS A 206 -2.49 9.48 14.73
N ARG A 207 -1.49 9.64 15.60
CA ARG A 207 -1.21 10.93 16.28
C ARG A 207 -0.65 12.01 15.34
N HIS A 208 0.01 11.57 14.25
CA HIS A 208 0.60 12.50 13.27
C HIS A 208 -0.33 12.79 12.08
N LEU A 209 -1.51 12.16 12.02
CA LEU A 209 -2.50 12.52 11.02
C LEU A 209 -3.26 13.77 11.44
N VAL A 210 -3.51 14.67 10.50
CA VAL A 210 -4.46 15.76 10.70
C VAL A 210 -5.82 15.18 11.07
N ARG A 211 -6.45 15.73 12.09
CA ARG A 211 -7.75 15.26 12.59
C ARG A 211 -8.79 15.23 11.46
N SER A 212 -9.33 14.06 11.18
CA SER A 212 -10.33 13.86 10.13
C SER A 212 -11.64 13.26 10.62
N ASN A 213 -11.67 12.70 11.84
CA ASN A 213 -12.90 12.16 12.43
C ASN A 213 -12.87 12.25 13.97
N THR A 214 -14.07 12.29 14.56
CA THR A 214 -14.25 12.39 16.02
C THR A 214 -14.00 11.08 16.76
N ARG A 215 -14.02 9.92 16.08
CA ARG A 215 -13.84 8.60 16.69
C ARG A 215 -12.37 8.26 16.97
N GLY A 216 -11.47 8.92 16.28
CA GLY A 216 -10.02 8.71 16.43
C GLY A 216 -9.33 9.73 17.30
N VAL A 217 -10.07 10.65 17.92
CA VAL A 217 -9.50 11.68 18.80
C VAL A 217 -8.99 11.02 20.07
N TYR A 218 -7.70 11.12 20.31
CA TYR A 218 -7.09 10.74 21.58
C TYR A 218 -7.36 11.84 22.62
N LYS A 219 -7.41 11.47 23.90
CA LYS A 219 -7.61 12.44 25.00
C LYS A 219 -6.49 13.48 25.09
N ASP A 220 -5.34 13.15 24.54
CA ASP A 220 -4.11 13.96 24.50
C ASP A 220 -3.97 14.71 23.16
N ASP A 221 -5.00 14.75 22.35
CA ASP A 221 -5.03 15.49 21.09
C ASP A 221 -5.09 16.99 21.38
N ASP A 222 -4.08 17.71 20.94
CA ASP A 222 -3.87 19.15 21.13
C ASP A 222 -3.87 19.95 19.82
N ASP A 223 -4.50 19.41 18.76
CA ASP A 223 -4.59 20.06 17.46
C ASP A 223 -5.12 21.51 17.53
N ASP A 224 -5.84 21.87 18.59
CA ASP A 224 -6.34 23.22 18.81
C ASP A 224 -5.21 24.25 19.00
N VAL A 225 -3.99 23.81 19.37
CA VAL A 225 -2.80 24.68 19.49
C VAL A 225 -2.46 25.33 18.15
N TRP A 226 -2.61 24.62 17.05
CA TRP A 226 -2.29 25.12 15.70
C TRP A 226 -3.14 26.29 15.23
N ILE A 227 -4.29 26.52 15.87
CA ILE A 227 -5.21 27.61 15.56
C ILE A 227 -5.27 28.67 16.66
N SER A 228 -4.47 28.54 17.72
CA SER A 228 -4.51 29.43 18.89
C SER A 228 -4.25 30.89 18.52
N ASP A 229 -3.37 31.15 17.56
CA ASP A 229 -2.96 32.47 17.12
C ASP A 229 -3.82 33.04 15.97
N HIS A 230 -4.93 32.36 15.62
CA HIS A 230 -5.85 32.79 14.57
C HIS A 230 -7.17 33.38 15.14
N PRO A 231 -7.26 34.71 15.36
CA PRO A 231 -8.40 35.33 16.04
C PRO A 231 -9.76 35.05 15.38
N GLU A 232 -9.79 35.00 14.04
CA GLU A 232 -11.01 34.71 13.29
C GLU A 232 -11.51 33.28 13.54
N ILE A 233 -10.62 32.30 13.61
CA ILE A 233 -10.98 30.91 13.91
C ILE A 233 -11.46 30.80 15.35
N GLN A 234 -10.78 31.45 16.29
CA GLN A 234 -11.17 31.49 17.69
C GLN A 234 -12.55 32.13 17.89
N ARG A 235 -12.87 33.17 17.10
CA ARG A 235 -14.20 33.82 17.12
C ARG A 235 -15.31 32.89 16.62
N ILE A 236 -15.01 31.99 15.67
CA ILE A 236 -16.00 31.03 15.13
C ILE A 236 -16.22 29.87 16.11
N ALA A 237 -15.19 29.49 16.87
CA ALA A 237 -15.24 28.37 17.81
C ALA A 237 -15.99 28.70 19.13
N GLN A 238 -16.28 29.97 19.40
CA GLN A 238 -17.11 30.45 20.54
C GLN A 238 -18.60 30.43 20.20
#